data_a28b7ffe5bb1fb3d7518672083392c0d
#
_entry.id   a28b7ffe5bb1fb3d7518672083392c0d
#
_cell.length_a   1.000
_cell.length_b   1.000
_cell.length_c   1.000
_cell.angle_alpha   90.00
_cell.angle_beta   90.00
_cell.angle_gamma   90.00
#
_symmetry.space_group_name_H-M   'P 1'
#
loop_
_entity.id
_entity.type
_entity.pdbx_description
1 polymer ?
#
loop_
_entity_poly.entity_id
_entity_poly.type
_entity_poly.pdbx_seq_one_letter_code
_entity_poly.pdbx_strand_id
1 'polypeptide(L)'
;MGNNEVITGADYKRMIIGAYSEFILEYEKINKLKKNGRFFYCGKPGTDVLRTMGAAVLPLADSVNESIGGLARRVADAAVLGARGNGGVILSQILRGLAKGLVGKYNATSQEFGKAFQYGILYAQKAVPEQKNRPIIVASKIMAKGAYHAVKSGLHITEIIRAAIK
;
A
#
# COMPACT_ATOMS: atom_id res chain seq x y z
N MET A 1 13.95 1.92 25.41
CA MET A 1 13.75 3.24 24.80
C MET A 1 13.59 3.00 23.30
N GLY A 2 12.36 3.06 22.78
CA GLY A 2 12.12 2.85 21.35
C GLY A 2 12.75 4.00 20.58
N ASN A 3 13.65 3.68 19.63
CA ASN A 3 14.12 4.63 18.64
C ASN A 3 12.88 5.19 17.92
N ASN A 4 12.55 6.45 18.15
CA ASN A 4 11.53 7.17 17.39
C ASN A 4 12.12 7.49 16.00
N GLU A 5 12.19 6.46 15.17
CA GLU A 5 12.53 6.64 13.77
C GLU A 5 11.46 7.53 13.13
N VAL A 6 11.91 8.62 12.52
CA VAL A 6 11.05 9.59 11.84
C VAL A 6 11.08 9.31 10.35
N ILE A 7 9.91 9.10 9.77
CA ILE A 7 9.71 8.88 8.34
C ILE A 7 9.30 10.21 7.72
N THR A 8 10.12 10.68 6.80
CA THR A 8 9.90 11.93 6.07
C THR A 8 9.12 11.71 4.78
N GLY A 9 8.68 12.79 4.14
CA GLY A 9 8.13 12.72 2.79
C GLY A 9 9.13 12.14 1.78
N ALA A 10 10.42 12.43 1.93
CA ALA A 10 11.47 11.86 1.09
C ALA A 10 11.60 10.34 1.27
N ASP A 11 11.48 9.84 2.50
CA ASP A 11 11.46 8.40 2.77
C ASP A 11 10.24 7.74 2.13
N TYR A 12 9.07 8.34 2.29
CA TYR A 12 7.85 7.86 1.65
C TYR A 12 7.99 7.81 0.13
N LYS A 13 8.55 8.85 -0.49
CA LYS A 13 8.86 8.89 -1.93
C LYS A 13 9.74 7.71 -2.33
N ARG A 14 10.84 7.46 -1.61
CA ARG A 14 11.75 6.33 -1.88
C ARG A 14 11.04 4.98 -1.74
N MET A 15 10.18 4.83 -0.73
CA MET A 15 9.42 3.59 -0.52
C MET A 15 8.47 3.30 -1.68
N ILE A 16 7.72 4.28 -2.16
CA ILE A 16 6.76 4.10 -3.26
C ILE A 16 7.49 3.82 -4.59
N ILE A 17 8.56 4.58 -4.89
CA ILE A 17 9.37 4.35 -6.10
C ILE A 17 10.05 2.98 -6.04
N GLY A 18 10.63 2.61 -4.90
CA GLY A 18 11.26 1.30 -4.72
C GLY A 18 10.26 0.15 -4.90
N ALA A 19 9.08 0.26 -4.30
CA ALA A 19 8.01 -0.73 -4.47
C ALA A 19 7.59 -0.87 -5.96
N TYR A 20 7.48 0.24 -6.67
CA TYR A 20 7.16 0.22 -8.10
C TYR A 20 8.27 -0.44 -8.92
N SER A 21 9.53 -0.11 -8.66
CA SER A 21 10.69 -0.67 -9.35
C SER A 21 10.79 -2.20 -9.16
N GLU A 22 10.61 -2.67 -7.92
CA GLU A 22 10.58 -4.11 -7.64
C GLU A 22 9.39 -4.81 -8.33
N PHE A 23 8.22 -4.15 -8.32
CA PHE A 23 7.02 -4.73 -8.94
C PHE A 23 7.14 -4.86 -10.46
N ILE A 24 7.87 -3.94 -11.14
CA ILE A 24 8.17 -4.05 -12.58
C ILE A 24 8.89 -5.36 -12.90
N LEU A 25 9.75 -5.86 -11.99
CA LEU A 25 10.50 -7.10 -12.21
C LEU A 25 9.64 -8.36 -12.00
N GLU A 26 8.57 -8.24 -11.21
CA GLU A 26 7.81 -9.39 -10.70
C GLU A 26 6.38 -9.54 -11.25
N TYR A 27 5.81 -8.48 -11.86
CA TYR A 27 4.38 -8.46 -12.24
C TYR A 27 3.97 -9.59 -13.20
N GLU A 28 4.88 -10.04 -14.06
CA GLU A 28 4.60 -11.16 -14.97
C GLU A 28 4.45 -12.49 -14.24
N LYS A 29 5.18 -12.70 -13.14
CA LYS A 29 5.00 -13.88 -12.29
C LYS A 29 3.58 -13.91 -11.74
N ILE A 30 3.05 -12.76 -11.31
CA ILE A 30 1.67 -12.64 -10.82
C ILE A 30 0.67 -12.96 -11.93
N ASN A 31 0.92 -12.50 -13.16
CA ASN A 31 0.08 -12.86 -14.30
C ASN A 31 0.09 -14.37 -14.62
N LYS A 32 1.22 -15.04 -14.37
CA LYS A 32 1.38 -16.50 -14.59
C LYS A 32 0.73 -17.36 -13.50
N LEU A 33 0.65 -16.89 -12.25
CA LEU A 33 0.00 -17.62 -11.15
C LEU A 33 -1.48 -17.95 -11.42
N LYS A 34 -2.09 -17.30 -12.40
CA LYS A 34 -3.48 -17.46 -12.79
C LYS A 34 -3.81 -18.77 -13.50
N LYS A 35 -2.82 -19.56 -13.95
CA LYS A 35 -3.07 -20.73 -14.82
C LYS A 35 -3.63 -21.96 -14.11
N ASN A 36 -3.57 -22.05 -12.78
CA ASN A 36 -3.88 -23.28 -12.06
C ASN A 36 -5.12 -23.22 -11.14
N GLY A 37 -5.93 -22.18 -11.18
CA GLY A 37 -7.11 -22.04 -10.33
C GLY A 37 -8.38 -21.70 -11.10
N ARG A 38 -9.49 -22.31 -10.73
CA ARG A 38 -10.86 -22.20 -11.28
C ARG A 38 -11.49 -20.79 -11.24
N PHE A 39 -10.70 -19.72 -11.24
CA PHE A 39 -11.25 -18.37 -11.27
C PHE A 39 -11.02 -17.75 -12.63
N PHE A 40 -12.11 -17.66 -13.40
CA PHE A 40 -12.18 -16.92 -14.65
C PHE A 40 -12.01 -15.41 -14.39
N TYR A 41 -10.79 -14.95 -14.22
CA TYR A 41 -10.47 -13.53 -14.33
C TYR A 41 -10.03 -13.26 -15.78
N CYS A 42 -10.91 -12.66 -16.56
CA CYS A 42 -10.50 -12.02 -17.81
C CYS A 42 -9.62 -10.81 -17.48
N GLY A 43 -8.29 -10.93 -17.61
CA GLY A 43 -7.37 -9.83 -17.35
C GLY A 43 -5.99 -10.29 -16.93
N LYS A 44 -5.08 -9.36 -16.84
CA LYS A 44 -3.70 -9.55 -16.39
C LYS A 44 -3.53 -8.83 -15.04
N PRO A 45 -3.81 -9.47 -13.89
CA PRO A 45 -3.87 -8.79 -12.59
C PRO A 45 -2.55 -8.10 -12.21
N GLY A 46 -1.41 -8.69 -12.54
CA GLY A 46 -0.11 -8.05 -12.34
C GLY A 46 0.05 -6.78 -13.19
N THR A 47 -0.38 -6.83 -14.45
CA THR A 47 -0.35 -5.65 -15.34
C THR A 47 -1.28 -4.55 -14.85
N ASP A 48 -2.47 -4.88 -14.33
CA ASP A 48 -3.41 -3.91 -13.80
C ASP A 48 -2.86 -3.20 -12.56
N VAL A 49 -2.26 -3.95 -11.63
CA VAL A 49 -1.58 -3.39 -10.46
C VAL A 49 -0.38 -2.54 -10.89
N LEU A 50 0.43 -3.01 -11.85
CA LEU A 50 1.58 -2.26 -12.37
C LEU A 50 1.16 -0.89 -12.93
N ARG A 51 0.10 -0.86 -13.74
CA ARG A 51 -0.43 0.40 -14.29
C ARG A 51 -0.93 1.34 -13.20
N THR A 52 -1.58 0.80 -12.17
CA THR A 52 -2.04 1.58 -11.02
C THR A 52 -0.87 2.16 -10.22
N MET A 53 0.18 1.36 -9.98
CA MET A 53 1.40 1.84 -9.34
C MET A 53 2.13 2.88 -10.20
N GLY A 54 2.18 2.68 -11.53
CA GLY A 54 2.74 3.65 -12.46
C GLY A 54 2.05 5.01 -12.35
N ALA A 55 0.72 5.03 -12.26
CA ALA A 55 -0.01 6.28 -12.01
C ALA A 55 0.33 6.88 -10.63
N ALA A 56 0.45 6.06 -9.59
CA ALA A 56 0.76 6.49 -8.23
C ALA A 56 2.13 7.17 -8.10
N VAL A 57 3.13 6.78 -8.91
CA VAL A 57 4.48 7.36 -8.85
C VAL A 57 4.61 8.68 -9.63
N LEU A 58 3.72 9.00 -10.56
CA LEU A 58 3.80 10.22 -11.36
C LEU A 58 3.92 11.50 -10.53
N PRO A 59 3.12 11.72 -9.46
CA PRO A 59 3.23 12.93 -8.65
C PRO A 59 4.55 13.06 -7.90
N LEU A 60 5.34 11.99 -7.82
CA LEU A 60 6.61 11.98 -7.10
C LEU A 60 7.74 12.63 -7.90
N ALA A 61 7.61 12.75 -9.23
CA ALA A 61 8.64 13.30 -10.10
C ALA A 61 9.01 14.73 -9.67
N ASP A 62 8.01 15.58 -9.45
CA ASP A 62 8.16 16.99 -9.12
C ASP A 62 8.09 17.30 -7.62
N SER A 63 8.09 16.27 -6.77
CA SER A 63 7.99 16.46 -5.33
C SER A 63 9.34 16.86 -4.72
N VAL A 64 9.39 18.03 -4.07
CA VAL A 64 10.57 18.52 -3.35
C VAL A 64 10.12 18.97 -1.96
N ASN A 65 10.75 18.44 -0.93
CA ASN A 65 10.53 18.81 0.49
C ASN A 65 9.05 18.87 0.92
N GLU A 66 8.23 17.95 0.40
CA GLU A 66 6.83 17.86 0.77
C GLU A 66 6.64 17.10 2.10
N SER A 67 5.56 17.45 2.81
CA SER A 67 5.12 16.70 3.98
C SER A 67 4.69 15.28 3.58
N ILE A 68 4.92 14.31 4.45
CA ILE A 68 4.51 12.91 4.21
C ILE A 68 3.00 12.81 3.96
N GLY A 69 2.18 13.58 4.67
CA GLY A 69 0.72 13.58 4.50
C GLY A 69 0.27 14.17 3.17
N GLY A 70 0.90 15.28 2.73
CA GLY A 70 0.63 15.91 1.44
C GLY A 70 1.01 14.99 0.28
N LEU A 71 2.21 14.41 0.36
CA LEU A 71 2.71 13.51 -0.66
C LEU A 71 1.89 12.21 -0.75
N ALA A 72 1.53 11.63 0.41
CA ALA A 72 0.69 10.44 0.46
C ALA A 72 -0.69 10.69 -0.17
N ARG A 73 -1.28 11.87 0.03
CA ARG A 73 -2.53 12.27 -0.60
C ARG A 73 -2.41 12.33 -2.12
N ARG A 74 -1.37 13.00 -2.65
CA ARG A 74 -1.13 13.11 -4.10
C ARG A 74 -0.96 11.74 -4.75
N VAL A 75 -0.17 10.86 -4.12
CA VAL A 75 0.04 9.46 -4.56
C VAL A 75 -1.28 8.68 -4.58
N ALA A 76 -2.08 8.83 -3.53
CA ALA A 76 -3.37 8.14 -3.41
C ALA A 76 -4.38 8.62 -4.46
N ASP A 77 -4.48 9.94 -4.68
CA ASP A 77 -5.38 10.51 -5.67
C ASP A 77 -5.00 10.04 -7.08
N ALA A 78 -3.71 10.04 -7.43
CA ALA A 78 -3.21 9.54 -8.70
C ALA A 78 -3.47 8.02 -8.86
N ALA A 79 -3.27 7.24 -7.81
CA ALA A 79 -3.58 5.80 -7.81
C ALA A 79 -5.07 5.52 -8.05
N VAL A 80 -5.96 6.31 -7.44
CA VAL A 80 -7.41 6.17 -7.63
C VAL A 80 -7.79 6.48 -9.08
N LEU A 81 -7.28 7.56 -9.65
CA LEU A 81 -7.55 7.93 -11.05
C LEU A 81 -6.96 6.92 -12.04
N GLY A 82 -5.81 6.37 -11.72
CA GLY A 82 -5.12 5.37 -12.55
C GLY A 82 -5.49 3.92 -12.25
N ALA A 83 -6.43 3.66 -11.34
CA ALA A 83 -6.78 2.29 -10.93
C ALA A 83 -7.25 1.43 -12.11
N ARG A 84 -6.69 0.22 -12.22
CA ARG A 84 -7.06 -0.77 -13.24
C ARG A 84 -7.32 -2.13 -12.60
N GLY A 85 -8.39 -2.76 -13.04
CA GLY A 85 -8.80 -4.07 -12.54
C GLY A 85 -9.06 -4.10 -11.02
N ASN A 86 -9.48 -5.25 -10.51
CA ASN A 86 -9.78 -5.39 -9.07
C ASN A 86 -8.54 -5.18 -8.18
N GLY A 87 -7.38 -5.65 -8.61
CA GLY A 87 -6.12 -5.48 -7.87
C GLY A 87 -5.70 -4.02 -7.75
N GLY A 88 -5.81 -3.25 -8.85
CA GLY A 88 -5.52 -1.82 -8.86
C GLY A 88 -6.50 -1.02 -8.01
N VAL A 89 -7.79 -1.36 -8.06
CA VAL A 89 -8.81 -0.73 -7.19
C VAL A 89 -8.47 -0.97 -5.71
N ILE A 90 -8.15 -2.20 -5.32
CA ILE A 90 -7.80 -2.52 -3.93
C ILE A 90 -6.54 -1.76 -3.51
N LEU A 91 -5.48 -1.77 -4.33
CA LEU A 91 -4.25 -1.02 -4.06
C LEU A 91 -4.53 0.49 -3.88
N SER A 92 -5.32 1.08 -4.77
CA SER A 92 -5.67 2.49 -4.67
C SER A 92 -6.41 2.82 -3.37
N GLN A 93 -7.27 1.91 -2.87
CA GLN A 93 -7.95 2.10 -1.59
C GLN A 93 -7.01 1.92 -0.40
N ILE A 94 -6.00 1.03 -0.48
CA ILE A 94 -4.96 0.93 0.55
C ILE A 94 -4.18 2.25 0.63
N LEU A 95 -3.72 2.78 -0.50
CA LEU A 95 -3.01 4.06 -0.55
C LEU A 95 -3.87 5.23 -0.05
N ARG A 96 -5.16 5.23 -0.38
CA ARG A 96 -6.10 6.25 0.10
C ARG A 96 -6.31 6.19 1.61
N GLY A 97 -6.44 5.01 2.18
CA GLY A 97 -6.54 4.84 3.63
C GLY A 97 -5.24 5.22 4.35
N LEU A 98 -4.09 4.85 3.80
CA LEU A 98 -2.77 5.26 4.29
C LEU A 98 -2.66 6.80 4.32
N ALA A 99 -3.01 7.47 3.22
CA ALA A 99 -3.02 8.92 3.13
C ALA A 99 -3.93 9.56 4.19
N LYS A 100 -5.12 9.00 4.43
CA LYS A 100 -6.02 9.46 5.51
C LYS A 100 -5.39 9.33 6.89
N GLY A 101 -4.66 8.26 7.14
CA GLY A 101 -3.93 8.07 8.41
C GLY A 101 -2.76 9.03 8.61
N LEU A 102 -2.27 9.66 7.53
CA LEU A 102 -1.15 10.61 7.54
C LEU A 102 -1.59 12.08 7.38
N VAL A 103 -2.90 12.35 7.36
CA VAL A 103 -3.41 13.73 7.19
C VAL A 103 -2.81 14.67 8.25
N GLY A 104 -2.34 15.83 7.78
CA GLY A 104 -1.79 16.88 8.64
C GLY A 104 -0.38 16.62 9.17
N LYS A 105 0.23 15.48 8.83
CA LYS A 105 1.59 15.16 9.30
C LYS A 105 2.64 15.68 8.32
N TYR A 106 3.59 16.44 8.85
CA TYR A 106 4.78 16.80 8.08
C TYR A 106 5.74 15.62 7.98
N ASN A 107 6.02 14.97 9.11
CA ASN A 107 6.71 13.68 9.21
C ASN A 107 5.85 12.73 10.05
N ALA A 108 6.16 11.44 10.04
CA ALA A 108 5.50 10.44 10.85
C ALA A 108 6.53 9.60 11.61
N THR A 109 6.21 9.21 12.83
CA THR A 109 6.96 8.16 13.52
C THR A 109 6.67 6.80 12.89
N SER A 110 7.54 5.81 13.10
CA SER A 110 7.30 4.42 12.66
C SER A 110 5.95 3.90 13.15
N GLN A 111 5.56 4.25 14.38
CA GLN A 111 4.27 3.84 14.95
C GLN A 111 3.08 4.51 14.24
N GLU A 112 3.18 5.80 13.95
CA GLU A 112 2.13 6.53 13.22
C GLU A 112 1.98 6.01 11.79
N PHE A 113 3.11 5.74 11.12
CA PHE A 113 3.09 5.15 9.78
C PHE A 113 2.49 3.74 9.79
N GLY A 114 2.87 2.90 10.78
CA GLY A 114 2.30 1.57 10.93
C GLY A 114 0.79 1.59 11.16
N LYS A 115 0.28 2.52 11.99
CA LYS A 115 -1.16 2.73 12.18
C LYS A 115 -1.85 3.19 10.90
N ALA A 116 -1.23 4.11 10.16
CA ALA A 116 -1.74 4.58 8.87
C ALA A 116 -1.78 3.45 7.83
N PHE A 117 -0.77 2.60 7.81
CA PHE A 117 -0.73 1.41 6.94
C PHE A 117 -1.84 0.42 7.28
N GLN A 118 -2.02 0.09 8.56
CA GLN A 118 -3.14 -0.73 9.04
C GLN A 118 -4.49 -0.13 8.65
N TYR A 119 -4.66 1.17 8.83
CA TYR A 119 -5.87 1.87 8.43
C TYR A 119 -6.12 1.76 6.92
N GLY A 120 -5.06 1.83 6.11
CA GLY A 120 -5.13 1.61 4.66
C GLY A 120 -5.70 0.24 4.30
N ILE A 121 -5.22 -0.82 4.94
CA ILE A 121 -5.70 -2.17 4.71
C ILE A 121 -7.17 -2.32 5.11
N LEU A 122 -7.56 -1.80 6.27
CA LEU A 122 -8.96 -1.80 6.73
C LEU A 122 -9.88 -0.99 5.82
N TYR A 123 -9.38 0.12 5.28
CA TYR A 123 -10.11 0.95 4.34
C TYR A 123 -10.40 0.22 3.03
N ALA A 124 -9.42 -0.50 2.49
CA ALA A 124 -9.60 -1.33 1.31
C ALA A 124 -10.62 -2.46 1.53
N GLN A 125 -10.63 -3.09 2.71
CA GLN A 125 -11.64 -4.12 3.05
C GLN A 125 -13.07 -3.58 3.02
N LYS A 126 -13.28 -2.33 3.44
CA LYS A 126 -14.60 -1.67 3.41
C LYS A 126 -15.03 -1.31 1.99
N ALA A 127 -14.08 -1.03 1.11
CA ALA A 127 -14.37 -0.67 -0.27
C ALA A 127 -14.83 -1.87 -1.13
N VAL A 128 -14.62 -3.12 -0.64
CA VAL A 128 -14.98 -4.36 -1.36
C VAL A 128 -15.82 -5.28 -0.47
N PRO A 129 -17.00 -4.85 0.01
CA PRO A 129 -17.74 -5.56 1.07
C PRO A 129 -18.29 -6.93 0.67
N GLU A 130 -18.59 -7.15 -0.61
CA GLU A 130 -19.26 -8.36 -1.09
C GLU A 130 -18.34 -9.59 -1.20
N GLN A 131 -17.05 -9.43 -0.89
CA GLN A 131 -16.04 -10.46 -1.19
C GLN A 131 -15.33 -10.97 0.05
N LYS A 132 -16.04 -11.09 1.18
CA LYS A 132 -15.49 -11.42 2.51
C LYS A 132 -14.56 -12.65 2.54
N ASN A 133 -14.73 -13.58 1.63
CA ASN A 133 -13.96 -14.84 1.58
C ASN A 133 -12.96 -14.91 0.43
N ARG A 134 -12.73 -13.82 -0.31
CA ARG A 134 -11.69 -13.84 -1.35
C ARG A 134 -10.29 -13.84 -0.74
N PRO A 135 -9.33 -14.54 -1.35
CA PRO A 135 -7.96 -14.65 -0.84
C PRO A 135 -7.32 -13.30 -0.51
N ILE A 136 -7.58 -12.27 -1.32
CA ILE A 136 -7.04 -10.93 -1.09
C ILE A 136 -7.59 -10.28 0.18
N ILE A 137 -8.86 -10.50 0.49
CA ILE A 137 -9.47 -9.97 1.73
C ILE A 137 -8.95 -10.73 2.95
N VAL A 138 -8.78 -12.04 2.84
CA VAL A 138 -8.18 -12.85 3.90
C VAL A 138 -6.73 -12.42 4.13
N ALA A 139 -5.93 -12.30 3.07
CA ALA A 139 -4.56 -11.80 3.16
C ALA A 139 -4.50 -10.40 3.78
N SER A 140 -5.37 -9.47 3.35
CA SER A 140 -5.44 -8.12 3.92
C SER A 140 -5.76 -8.12 5.42
N LYS A 141 -6.63 -9.03 5.90
CA LYS A 141 -6.92 -9.17 7.33
C LYS A 141 -5.71 -9.67 8.11
N ILE A 142 -4.98 -10.64 7.57
CA ILE A 142 -3.76 -11.18 8.19
C ILE A 142 -2.70 -10.06 8.25
N MET A 143 -2.50 -9.34 7.14
CA MET A 143 -1.58 -8.21 7.08
C MET A 143 -1.95 -7.11 8.10
N ALA A 144 -3.24 -6.75 8.20
CA ALA A 144 -3.69 -5.77 9.18
C ALA A 144 -3.43 -6.22 10.62
N LYS A 145 -3.65 -7.51 10.91
CA LYS A 145 -3.37 -8.08 12.24
C LYS A 145 -1.86 -8.08 12.54
N GLY A 146 -1.01 -8.47 11.59
CA GLY A 146 0.45 -8.42 11.73
C GLY A 146 0.96 -7.01 11.97
N ALA A 147 0.50 -6.04 11.16
CA ALA A 147 0.84 -4.63 11.33
C ALA A 147 0.40 -4.09 12.70
N TYR A 148 -0.81 -4.45 13.17
CA TYR A 148 -1.31 -4.05 14.49
C TYR A 148 -0.40 -4.54 15.62
N HIS A 149 -0.04 -5.82 15.62
CA HIS A 149 0.83 -6.39 16.65
C HIS A 149 2.22 -5.74 16.64
N ALA A 150 2.80 -5.54 15.46
CA ALA A 150 4.10 -4.90 15.31
C ALA A 150 4.10 -3.45 15.81
N VAL A 151 3.06 -2.67 15.48
CA VAL A 151 2.89 -1.30 15.99
C VAL A 151 2.76 -1.30 17.51
N LYS A 152 1.97 -2.21 18.07
CA LYS A 152 1.78 -2.33 19.53
C LYS A 152 3.08 -2.69 20.26
N SER A 153 3.93 -3.48 19.63
CA SER A 153 5.24 -3.88 20.17
C SER A 153 6.33 -2.82 20.01
N GLY A 154 6.04 -1.67 19.36
CA GLY A 154 7.01 -0.57 19.17
C GLY A 154 8.13 -0.91 18.18
N LEU A 155 7.90 -1.80 17.24
CA LEU A 155 8.87 -2.23 16.24
C LEU A 155 9.18 -1.13 15.22
N HIS A 156 10.36 -1.22 14.60
CA HIS A 156 10.76 -0.35 13.48
C HIS A 156 9.86 -0.56 12.26
N ILE A 157 9.81 0.45 11.38
CA ILE A 157 8.96 0.42 10.17
C ILE A 157 9.22 -0.81 9.30
N THR A 158 10.46 -1.21 9.13
CA THR A 158 10.82 -2.41 8.35
C THR A 158 10.26 -3.69 8.95
N GLU A 159 10.23 -3.78 10.28
CA GLU A 159 9.66 -4.91 11.02
C GLU A 159 8.14 -4.89 10.98
N ILE A 160 7.52 -3.70 11.04
CA ILE A 160 6.07 -3.53 10.88
C ILE A 160 5.62 -4.03 9.51
N ILE A 161 6.29 -3.60 8.45
CA ILE A 161 5.97 -4.04 7.08
C ILE A 161 6.21 -5.54 6.93
N ARG A 162 7.34 -6.05 7.44
CA ARG A 162 7.68 -7.49 7.39
C ARG A 162 6.67 -8.34 8.17
N ALA A 163 6.20 -7.88 9.33
CA ALA A 163 5.17 -8.57 10.11
C ALA A 163 3.80 -8.55 9.43
N ALA A 164 3.52 -7.54 8.62
CA ALA A 164 2.28 -7.45 7.85
C ALA A 164 2.25 -8.41 6.64
N ILE A 165 3.41 -8.86 6.15
CA ILE A 165 3.55 -9.71 4.96
C ILE A 165 3.62 -11.21 5.34
N LYS A 166 4.01 -11.56 6.57
CA LYS A 166 4.00 -12.93 7.09
C LYS A 166 2.59 -13.40 7.45
#